data_bbb94500b6cf51ca7026395e1b07eed2
#
_entry.id   bbb94500b6cf51ca7026395e1b07eed2
#
_cell.length_a   1.000
_cell.length_b   1.000
_cell.length_c   1.000
_cell.angle_alpha   90.00
_cell.angle_beta   90.00
_cell.angle_gamma   90.00
#
_symmetry.space_group_name_H-M   'P 1'
#
loop_
_entity.id
_entity.type
_entity.pdbx_description
1 polymer ?
#
loop_
_entity_poly.entity_id
_entity_poly.type
_entity_poly.pdbx_seq_one_letter_code
_entity_poly.pdbx_strand_id
1 'polypeptide(L)'
;KFWDVHDQPMPISGVQNNPWDAYPVFLASSKLAKRADRRQQILHAQGWDLVLVDEAHHARRKDFKEKIRRPNRLLGLLNELDRLGKAGSFLLMTATPMQVHPLEVWDLLKVLGMGGKWGADEDYYLGFFEEMRKPFSQVDWEYVFDLIHDYLETGGEWDENFDEQARAELGP
;
A
#
# COMPACT_ATOMS: atom_id res chain seq x y z
N LYS A 1 -0.33 25.04 11.78
CA LYS A 1 -0.32 24.73 13.22
C LYS A 1 -0.25 23.22 13.33
N PHE A 2 0.85 22.71 13.89
CA PHE A 2 0.98 21.30 14.21
C PHE A 2 0.16 21.03 15.48
N TRP A 3 -0.76 20.09 15.41
CA TRP A 3 -1.52 19.65 16.56
C TRP A 3 -0.98 18.30 17.02
N ASP A 4 -0.45 18.27 18.22
CA ASP A 4 -0.22 17.02 18.94
C ASP A 4 -1.54 16.68 19.64
N VAL A 5 -2.19 15.61 19.23
CA VAL A 5 -3.47 15.14 19.80
C VAL A 5 -3.32 14.76 21.29
N HIS A 6 -2.10 14.80 21.84
CA HIS A 6 -1.84 14.53 23.26
C HIS A 6 -2.29 15.65 24.21
N ASP A 7 -2.37 16.91 23.75
CA ASP A 7 -2.52 18.06 24.65
C ASP A 7 -3.88 18.76 24.60
N GLN A 8 -4.87 18.20 23.90
CA GLN A 8 -6.20 18.79 23.88
C GLN A 8 -7.11 18.10 24.90
N PRO A 9 -7.73 18.87 25.81
CA PRO A 9 -8.84 18.35 26.59
C PRO A 9 -9.97 17.99 25.63
N MET A 10 -10.51 16.79 25.78
CA MET A 10 -11.71 16.35 25.07
C MET A 10 -12.80 17.41 25.26
N PRO A 11 -13.49 17.84 24.20
CA PRO A 11 -14.64 18.74 24.41
C PRO A 11 -15.67 18.00 25.27
N ILE A 12 -15.85 18.51 26.47
CA ILE A 12 -16.86 18.02 27.40
C ILE A 12 -18.15 18.69 26.98
N SER A 13 -18.93 18.06 26.15
CA SER A 13 -20.39 18.14 26.19
C SER A 13 -21.06 17.40 25.04
N GLY A 14 -21.79 16.40 25.34
CA GLY A 14 -23.10 15.94 24.82
C GLY A 14 -23.28 15.59 23.34
N VAL A 15 -22.34 15.88 22.46
CA VAL A 15 -22.33 15.46 21.05
C VAL A 15 -21.06 14.65 20.81
N GLN A 16 -21.23 13.41 20.40
CA GLN A 16 -20.12 12.52 20.08
C GLN A 16 -19.42 13.00 18.79
N ASN A 17 -18.71 14.11 18.87
CA ASN A 17 -17.88 14.53 17.76
C ASN A 17 -16.56 13.80 17.82
N ASN A 18 -16.30 13.00 16.80
CA ASN A 18 -15.01 12.37 16.61
C ASN A 18 -13.93 13.47 16.51
N PRO A 19 -12.88 13.47 17.34
CA PRO A 19 -11.84 14.50 17.28
C PRO A 19 -11.13 14.58 15.93
N TRP A 20 -11.15 13.50 15.15
CA TRP A 20 -10.58 13.45 13.80
C TRP A 20 -11.46 14.14 12.73
N ASP A 21 -12.67 14.53 13.06
CA ASP A 21 -13.55 15.33 12.18
C ASP A 21 -13.46 16.83 12.47
N ALA A 22 -12.70 17.22 13.49
CA ALA A 22 -12.66 18.61 13.95
C ALA A 22 -11.85 19.55 13.03
N TYR A 23 -10.97 19.01 12.20
CA TYR A 23 -10.09 19.80 11.33
C TYR A 23 -9.93 19.15 9.96
N PRO A 24 -9.72 19.94 8.89
CA PRO A 24 -9.54 19.40 7.54
C PRO A 24 -8.20 18.70 7.33
N VAL A 25 -7.20 18.96 8.16
CA VAL A 25 -5.85 18.37 8.04
C VAL A 25 -5.34 17.94 9.40
N PHE A 26 -4.86 16.70 9.47
CA PHE A 26 -4.19 16.14 10.63
C PHE A 26 -2.78 15.68 10.30
N LEU A 27 -1.86 15.89 11.23
CA LEU A 27 -0.55 15.25 11.22
C LEU A 27 -0.45 14.37 12.46
N ALA A 28 -0.26 13.08 12.25
CA ALA A 28 -0.18 12.10 13.33
C ALA A 28 1.03 11.18 13.15
N SER A 29 1.72 10.85 14.24
CA SER A 29 2.72 9.80 14.16
C SER A 29 2.06 8.44 13.93
N SER A 30 2.73 7.56 13.15
CA SER A 30 2.26 6.19 12.95
C SER A 30 2.13 5.42 14.28
N LYS A 31 2.90 5.80 15.31
CA LYS A 31 2.80 5.23 16.65
C LYS A 31 1.49 5.60 17.32
N LEU A 32 1.03 6.84 17.16
CA LEU A 32 -0.26 7.31 17.67
C LEU A 32 -1.41 6.63 16.93
N ALA A 33 -1.41 6.64 15.60
CA ALA A 33 -2.47 6.08 14.76
C ALA A 33 -2.69 4.57 15.01
N LYS A 34 -1.63 3.84 15.40
CA LYS A 34 -1.68 2.39 15.70
C LYS A 34 -2.24 2.05 17.09
N ARG A 35 -2.47 3.02 17.98
CA ARG A 35 -3.10 2.75 19.29
C ARG A 35 -4.55 2.35 19.08
N ALA A 36 -5.02 1.38 19.84
CA ALA A 36 -6.35 0.79 19.64
C ALA A 36 -7.48 1.82 19.71
N ASP A 37 -7.41 2.74 20.68
CA ASP A 37 -8.36 3.84 20.88
C ASP A 37 -8.36 4.81 19.69
N ARG A 38 -7.19 5.23 19.21
CA ARG A 38 -7.04 6.17 18.11
C ARG A 38 -7.39 5.55 16.77
N ARG A 39 -6.99 4.30 16.54
CA ARG A 39 -7.36 3.55 15.35
C ARG A 39 -8.88 3.48 15.17
N GLN A 40 -9.61 3.17 16.25
CA GLN A 40 -11.07 3.16 16.20
C GLN A 40 -11.65 4.54 15.85
N GLN A 41 -11.14 5.60 16.46
CA GLN A 41 -11.57 6.96 16.13
C GLN A 41 -11.30 7.32 14.66
N ILE A 42 -10.11 6.99 14.12
CA ILE A 42 -9.76 7.22 12.72
C ILE A 42 -10.72 6.49 11.78
N LEU A 43 -11.04 5.21 12.06
CA LEU A 43 -11.93 4.42 11.24
C LEU A 43 -13.41 4.87 11.33
N HIS A 44 -13.81 5.52 12.42
CA HIS A 44 -15.15 6.06 12.59
C HIS A 44 -15.27 7.54 12.17
N ALA A 45 -14.18 8.17 11.72
CA ALA A 45 -14.24 9.51 11.13
C ALA A 45 -15.10 9.53 9.86
N GLN A 46 -15.53 10.71 9.43
CA GLN A 46 -16.37 10.89 8.24
C GLN A 46 -15.70 10.32 6.98
N GLY A 47 -14.40 10.51 6.84
CA GLY A 47 -13.56 10.04 5.72
C GLY A 47 -12.43 11.02 5.46
N TRP A 48 -11.54 10.62 4.57
CA TRP A 48 -10.32 11.35 4.22
C TRP A 48 -10.23 11.47 2.72
N ASP A 49 -10.07 12.65 2.16
CA ASP A 49 -9.83 12.84 0.72
C ASP A 49 -8.47 12.24 0.34
N LEU A 50 -7.47 12.44 1.21
CA LEU A 50 -6.12 11.96 1.02
C LEU A 50 -5.53 11.44 2.34
N VAL A 51 -4.98 10.24 2.30
CA VAL A 51 -4.16 9.66 3.37
C VAL A 51 -2.71 9.60 2.89
N LEU A 52 -1.85 10.44 3.47
CA LEU A 52 -0.43 10.46 3.19
C LEU A 52 0.33 9.68 4.26
N VAL A 53 1.16 8.76 3.85
CA VAL A 53 1.99 7.94 4.75
C VAL A 53 3.45 8.13 4.40
N ASP A 54 4.19 8.78 5.29
CA ASP A 54 5.63 8.84 5.20
C ASP A 54 6.27 7.59 5.81
N GLU A 55 7.41 7.18 5.27
CA GLU A 55 8.10 5.93 5.61
C GLU A 55 7.17 4.71 5.51
N ALA A 56 6.45 4.62 4.40
CA ALA A 56 5.42 3.61 4.16
C ALA A 56 5.93 2.16 4.26
N HIS A 57 7.24 1.91 4.09
CA HIS A 57 7.87 0.61 4.31
C HIS A 57 7.66 0.04 5.72
N HIS A 58 7.26 0.87 6.68
CA HIS A 58 6.84 0.40 8.00
C HIS A 58 5.46 -0.25 8.01
N ALA A 59 4.64 -0.09 6.96
CA ALA A 59 3.38 -0.80 6.79
C ALA A 59 3.63 -2.12 6.06
N ARG A 60 3.88 -3.19 6.80
CA ARG A 60 4.30 -4.49 6.26
C ARG A 60 3.74 -5.66 7.03
N ARG A 61 3.77 -6.84 6.43
CA ARG A 61 3.54 -8.11 7.12
C ARG A 61 4.71 -8.44 8.04
N LYS A 62 4.42 -9.24 9.06
CA LYS A 62 5.43 -9.85 9.93
C LYS A 62 5.60 -11.32 9.55
N ASP A 63 6.76 -11.85 9.87
CA ASP A 63 7.05 -13.28 9.84
C ASP A 63 6.84 -13.96 8.48
N PHE A 64 7.63 -13.55 7.48
CA PHE A 64 7.60 -14.16 6.12
C PHE A 64 7.90 -15.66 6.10
N LYS A 65 8.35 -16.24 7.21
CA LYS A 65 8.60 -17.68 7.34
C LYS A 65 7.36 -18.49 7.75
N GLU A 66 6.32 -17.83 8.24
CA GLU A 66 5.07 -18.49 8.63
C GLU A 66 4.07 -18.58 7.46
N LYS A 67 3.25 -19.65 7.45
CA LYS A 67 2.17 -19.80 6.47
C LYS A 67 1.11 -18.70 6.57
N ILE A 68 0.89 -18.17 7.76
CA ILE A 68 -0.10 -17.09 8.01
C ILE A 68 0.67 -15.81 8.30
N ARG A 69 0.83 -14.99 7.28
CA ARG A 69 1.53 -13.71 7.34
C ARG A 69 0.54 -12.60 7.72
N ARG A 70 0.57 -12.17 8.96
CA ARG A 70 -0.35 -11.12 9.43
C ARG A 70 0.18 -9.72 9.17
N PRO A 71 -0.67 -8.79 8.68
CA PRO A 71 -0.30 -7.40 8.56
C PRO A 71 0.06 -6.83 9.95
N ASN A 72 1.06 -5.98 10.01
CA ASN A 72 1.31 -5.21 11.22
C ASN A 72 0.17 -4.19 11.43
N ARG A 73 0.18 -3.50 12.59
CA ARG A 73 -0.91 -2.59 12.95
C ARG A 73 -1.07 -1.41 11.97
N LEU A 74 0.00 -0.96 11.30
CA LEU A 74 -0.08 0.13 10.34
C LEU A 74 -0.69 -0.36 9.03
N LEU A 75 -0.17 -1.43 8.45
CA LEU A 75 -0.75 -2.04 7.24
C LEU A 75 -2.22 -2.44 7.47
N GLY A 76 -2.53 -3.01 8.64
CA GLY A 76 -3.91 -3.35 8.99
C GLY A 76 -4.84 -2.13 9.09
N LEU A 77 -4.33 -0.96 9.51
CA LEU A 77 -5.11 0.28 9.51
C LEU A 77 -5.36 0.77 8.07
N LEU A 78 -4.34 0.77 7.21
CA LEU A 78 -4.46 1.20 5.82
C LEU A 78 -5.44 0.30 5.05
N ASN A 79 -5.33 -1.02 5.20
CA ASN A 79 -6.25 -1.97 4.58
C ASN A 79 -7.71 -1.78 5.05
N GLU A 80 -7.93 -1.40 6.30
CA GLU A 80 -9.29 -1.11 6.78
C GLU A 80 -9.82 0.21 6.25
N LEU A 81 -8.99 1.26 6.17
CA LEU A 81 -9.39 2.53 5.57
C LEU A 81 -9.81 2.34 4.11
N ASP A 82 -9.04 1.57 3.35
CA ASP A 82 -9.36 1.20 1.98
C ASP A 82 -10.66 0.39 1.90
N ARG A 83 -10.74 -0.73 2.60
CA ARG A 83 -11.91 -1.63 2.59
C ARG A 83 -13.21 -0.95 3.00
N LEU A 84 -13.14 0.04 3.91
CA LEU A 84 -14.30 0.78 4.37
C LEU A 84 -14.62 2.00 3.49
N GLY A 85 -13.85 2.25 2.42
CA GLY A 85 -13.98 3.45 1.58
C GLY A 85 -13.77 4.74 2.37
N LYS A 86 -12.89 4.72 3.39
CA LYS A 86 -12.63 5.86 4.27
C LYS A 86 -11.52 6.77 3.76
N ALA A 87 -10.79 6.37 2.75
CA ALA A 87 -9.78 7.18 2.06
C ALA A 87 -10.16 7.31 0.58
N GLY A 88 -10.24 8.52 0.08
CA GLY A 88 -10.46 8.80 -1.34
C GLY A 88 -9.21 8.51 -2.17
N SER A 89 -8.03 8.75 -1.59
CA SER A 89 -6.74 8.46 -2.20
C SER A 89 -5.68 8.17 -1.16
N PHE A 90 -4.66 7.40 -1.56
CA PHE A 90 -3.45 7.17 -0.76
C PHE A 90 -2.22 7.74 -1.47
N LEU A 91 -1.32 8.35 -0.69
CA LEU A 91 0.02 8.72 -1.12
C LEU A 91 1.02 8.05 -0.16
N LEU A 92 1.74 7.06 -0.66
CA LEU A 92 2.72 6.31 0.11
C LEU A 92 4.13 6.75 -0.27
N MET A 93 4.87 7.31 0.66
CA MET A 93 6.24 7.78 0.45
C MET A 93 7.22 6.87 1.17
N THR A 94 8.26 6.42 0.49
CA THR A 94 9.34 5.65 1.07
C THR A 94 10.58 5.68 0.19
N ALA A 95 11.75 5.75 0.82
CA ALA A 95 13.04 5.60 0.13
C ALA A 95 13.42 4.12 -0.08
N THR A 96 12.81 3.20 0.66
CA THR A 96 13.17 1.78 0.66
C THR A 96 11.91 0.90 0.65
N PRO A 97 11.20 0.81 -0.49
CA PRO A 97 9.91 0.11 -0.55
C PRO A 97 10.04 -1.39 -0.27
N MET A 98 11.18 -1.98 -0.61
CA MET A 98 11.49 -3.39 -0.39
C MET A 98 12.79 -3.52 0.43
N GLN A 99 12.70 -3.98 1.66
CA GLN A 99 13.85 -4.19 2.53
C GLN A 99 14.28 -5.66 2.60
N VAL A 100 13.33 -6.56 2.66
CA VAL A 100 13.58 -7.99 2.90
C VAL A 100 12.92 -8.87 1.87
N HIS A 101 11.69 -8.57 1.45
CA HIS A 101 10.90 -9.46 0.62
C HIS A 101 10.00 -8.71 -0.38
N PRO A 102 9.81 -9.20 -1.63
CA PRO A 102 8.95 -8.56 -2.62
C PRO A 102 7.52 -8.30 -2.15
N LEU A 103 6.98 -9.13 -1.26
CA LEU A 103 5.65 -8.94 -0.68
C LEU A 103 5.50 -7.66 0.13
N GLU A 104 6.59 -7.03 0.57
CA GLU A 104 6.52 -5.71 1.22
C GLU A 104 6.02 -4.65 0.24
N VAL A 105 6.47 -4.71 -1.01
CA VAL A 105 6.01 -3.84 -2.09
C VAL A 105 4.58 -4.21 -2.49
N TRP A 106 4.29 -5.50 -2.64
CA TRP A 106 2.96 -5.98 -2.98
C TRP A 106 1.88 -5.48 -2.00
N ASP A 107 2.17 -5.52 -0.69
CA ASP A 107 1.27 -5.02 0.34
C ASP A 107 0.95 -3.53 0.17
N LEU A 108 1.95 -2.71 -0.21
CA LEU A 108 1.77 -1.28 -0.45
C LEU A 108 0.99 -1.03 -1.75
N LEU A 109 1.30 -1.76 -2.82
CA LEU A 109 0.60 -1.67 -4.10
C LEU A 109 -0.88 -2.08 -3.96
N LYS A 110 -1.18 -3.06 -3.11
CA LYS A 110 -2.56 -3.43 -2.79
C LYS A 110 -3.33 -2.28 -2.13
N VAL A 111 -2.73 -1.54 -1.20
CA VAL A 111 -3.33 -0.34 -0.60
C VAL A 111 -3.57 0.75 -1.65
N LEU A 112 -2.72 0.84 -2.67
CA LEU A 112 -2.88 1.76 -3.80
C LEU A 112 -3.89 1.29 -4.85
N GLY A 113 -4.55 0.15 -4.64
CA GLY A 113 -5.59 -0.35 -5.52
C GLY A 113 -5.08 -1.18 -6.71
N MET A 114 -3.87 -1.76 -6.61
CA MET A 114 -3.36 -2.65 -7.66
C MET A 114 -4.35 -3.77 -7.96
N GLY A 115 -4.86 -3.78 -9.18
CA GLY A 115 -5.83 -4.74 -9.72
C GLY A 115 -5.20 -5.90 -10.49
N GLY A 116 -6.03 -6.56 -11.32
CA GLY A 116 -5.62 -7.65 -12.19
C GLY A 116 -5.04 -8.86 -11.46
N LYS A 117 -4.34 -9.71 -12.17
CA LYS A 117 -3.64 -10.90 -11.63
C LYS A 117 -2.59 -10.51 -10.59
N TRP A 118 -1.88 -9.40 -10.81
CA TRP A 118 -0.89 -8.85 -9.88
C TRP A 118 -1.46 -8.54 -8.49
N GLY A 119 -2.68 -8.03 -8.45
CA GLY A 119 -3.37 -7.68 -7.22
C GLY A 119 -4.22 -8.80 -6.63
N ALA A 120 -4.66 -9.75 -7.45
CA ALA A 120 -5.56 -10.82 -7.02
C ALA A 120 -4.84 -11.85 -6.13
N ASP A 121 -3.64 -12.24 -6.51
CA ASP A 121 -2.90 -13.31 -5.84
C ASP A 121 -1.41 -12.95 -5.70
N GLU A 122 -0.88 -13.13 -4.49
CA GLU A 122 0.53 -12.89 -4.21
C GLU A 122 1.46 -13.86 -4.93
N ASP A 123 0.99 -15.05 -5.29
CA ASP A 123 1.78 -16.06 -6.00
C ASP A 123 2.09 -15.60 -7.44
N TYR A 124 1.16 -14.91 -8.12
CA TYR A 124 1.45 -14.29 -9.41
C TYR A 124 2.54 -13.23 -9.31
N TYR A 125 2.43 -12.38 -8.29
CA TYR A 125 3.43 -11.34 -8.07
C TYR A 125 4.82 -11.91 -7.74
N LEU A 126 4.89 -12.92 -6.88
CA LEU A 126 6.14 -13.60 -6.54
C LEU A 126 6.72 -14.36 -7.73
N GLY A 127 5.88 -15.08 -8.48
CA GLY A 127 6.26 -15.83 -9.64
C GLY A 127 6.98 -14.97 -10.69
N PHE A 128 6.53 -13.74 -10.91
CA PHE A 128 7.24 -12.80 -11.78
C PHE A 128 8.68 -12.57 -11.34
N PHE A 129 8.93 -12.31 -10.06
CA PHE A 129 10.28 -12.11 -9.54
C PHE A 129 11.13 -13.38 -9.58
N GLU A 130 10.51 -14.54 -9.45
CA GLU A 130 11.19 -15.83 -9.60
C GLU A 130 11.63 -16.05 -11.04
N GLU A 131 10.74 -15.78 -12.01
CA GLU A 131 11.08 -15.86 -13.43
C GLU A 131 12.21 -14.89 -13.80
N MET A 132 12.12 -13.63 -13.38
CA MET A 132 13.14 -12.61 -13.69
C MET A 132 14.51 -12.84 -13.05
N ARG A 133 14.64 -13.80 -12.14
CA ARG A 133 15.94 -14.23 -11.60
C ARG A 133 16.61 -15.35 -12.38
N LYS A 134 15.88 -15.99 -13.27
CA LYS A 134 16.41 -17.09 -14.11
C LYS A 134 17.29 -16.53 -15.23
N PRO A 135 18.23 -17.34 -15.75
CA PRO A 135 18.88 -17.01 -17.01
C PRO A 135 17.85 -16.83 -18.13
N PHE A 136 18.08 -15.89 -19.04
CA PHE A 136 17.15 -15.50 -20.11
C PHE A 136 16.55 -16.71 -20.86
N SER A 137 17.36 -17.73 -21.16
CA SER A 137 16.94 -18.96 -21.85
C SER A 137 16.05 -19.90 -21.03
N GLN A 138 15.88 -19.63 -19.73
CA GLN A 138 15.08 -20.46 -18.81
C GLN A 138 13.85 -19.73 -18.26
N VAL A 139 13.67 -18.46 -18.65
CA VAL A 139 12.50 -17.67 -18.27
C VAL A 139 11.27 -18.18 -18.98
N ASP A 140 10.18 -18.33 -18.26
CA ASP A 140 8.86 -18.56 -18.83
C ASP A 140 8.30 -17.23 -19.35
N TRP A 141 8.65 -16.92 -20.60
CA TRP A 141 8.23 -15.67 -21.24
C TRP A 141 6.72 -15.60 -21.49
N GLU A 142 6.06 -16.73 -21.69
CA GLU A 142 4.60 -16.76 -21.84
C GLU A 142 3.93 -16.25 -20.55
N TYR A 143 4.37 -16.76 -19.41
CA TYR A 143 3.90 -16.29 -18.11
C TYR A 143 4.19 -14.81 -17.86
N VAL A 144 5.40 -14.34 -18.17
CA VAL A 144 5.79 -12.93 -17.98
C VAL A 144 4.95 -12.03 -18.85
N PHE A 145 4.77 -12.35 -20.13
CA PHE A 145 3.94 -11.55 -21.05
C PHE A 145 2.46 -11.57 -20.68
N ASP A 146 1.93 -12.70 -20.21
CA ASP A 146 0.55 -12.78 -19.73
C ASP A 146 0.29 -11.83 -18.55
N LEU A 147 1.25 -11.71 -17.64
CA LEU A 147 1.16 -10.74 -16.54
C LEU A 147 1.26 -9.28 -16.99
N ILE A 148 2.15 -8.98 -17.93
CA ILE A 148 2.29 -7.63 -18.50
C ILE A 148 1.00 -7.25 -19.24
N HIS A 149 0.45 -8.16 -20.02
CA HIS A 149 -0.80 -7.94 -20.76
C HIS A 149 -1.96 -7.66 -19.80
N ASP A 150 -2.11 -8.46 -18.74
CA ASP A 150 -3.11 -8.25 -17.69
C ASP A 150 -2.99 -6.87 -17.04
N TYR A 151 -1.74 -6.41 -16.77
CA TYR A 151 -1.51 -5.07 -16.24
C TYR A 151 -2.00 -3.97 -17.18
N LEU A 152 -1.72 -4.08 -18.46
CA LEU A 152 -2.17 -3.11 -19.48
C LEU A 152 -3.68 -3.10 -19.64
N GLU A 153 -4.33 -4.27 -19.64
CA GLU A 153 -5.79 -4.39 -19.73
C GLU A 153 -6.52 -3.82 -18.49
N THR A 154 -5.90 -3.90 -17.33
CA THR A 154 -6.47 -3.40 -16.07
C THR A 154 -6.19 -1.92 -15.80
N GLY A 155 -5.68 -1.19 -16.78
CA GLY A 155 -5.48 0.25 -16.73
C GLY A 155 -4.06 0.67 -16.36
N GLY A 156 -3.07 -0.23 -16.48
CA GLY A 156 -1.67 0.12 -16.42
C GLY A 156 -1.28 1.00 -17.61
N GLU A 157 -0.42 1.97 -17.36
CA GLU A 157 0.16 2.78 -18.43
C GLU A 157 1.42 2.10 -18.96
N TRP A 158 1.55 2.07 -20.30
CA TRP A 158 2.75 1.62 -20.98
C TRP A 158 3.66 2.81 -21.21
N ASP A 159 4.88 2.77 -20.71
CA ASP A 159 5.88 3.79 -21.02
C ASP A 159 6.58 3.45 -22.33
N GLU A 160 6.34 4.27 -23.37
CA GLU A 160 6.97 4.11 -24.69
C GLU A 160 8.52 4.15 -24.61
N ASN A 161 9.07 4.94 -23.68
CA ASN A 161 10.53 4.98 -23.47
C ASN A 161 11.06 3.66 -22.91
N PHE A 162 10.26 2.98 -22.06
CA PHE A 162 10.62 1.65 -21.55
C PHE A 162 10.62 0.62 -22.67
N ASP A 163 9.65 0.66 -23.59
CA ASP A 163 9.61 -0.24 -24.76
C ASP A 163 10.84 -0.06 -25.67
N GLU A 164 11.23 1.19 -25.94
CA GLU A 164 12.44 1.49 -26.73
C GLU A 164 13.71 0.97 -26.04
N GLN A 165 13.85 1.19 -24.73
CA GLN A 165 15.00 0.69 -23.96
C GLN A 165 15.01 -0.84 -23.90
N ALA A 166 13.88 -1.49 -23.65
CA ALA A 166 13.75 -2.92 -23.60
C ALA A 166 14.12 -3.56 -24.97
N ARG A 167 13.65 -3.00 -26.09
CA ARG A 167 14.01 -3.43 -27.44
C ARG A 167 15.49 -3.24 -27.75
N ALA A 168 16.08 -2.15 -27.27
CA ALA A 168 17.51 -1.88 -27.46
C ALA A 168 18.41 -2.87 -26.70
N GLU A 169 17.99 -3.31 -25.53
CA GLU A 169 18.75 -4.24 -24.68
C GLU A 169 18.48 -5.72 -24.99
N LEU A 170 17.23 -6.07 -25.33
CA LEU A 170 16.82 -7.46 -25.52
C LEU A 170 16.88 -7.91 -26.99
N GLY A 171 17.01 -6.96 -27.94
CA GLY A 171 16.96 -7.22 -29.37
C GLY A 171 15.52 -7.35 -29.90
N PRO A 172 15.35 -7.44 -31.22
CA PRO A 172 14.05 -7.57 -31.84
C PRO A 172 13.43 -8.94 -31.58
#